data_3e1b1bc1885879e68420bad48cc7e327
#
_entry.id   3e1b1bc1885879e68420bad48cc7e327
#
_cell.length_a   1.000
_cell.length_b   1.000
_cell.length_c   1.000
_cell.angle_alpha   90.00
_cell.angle_beta   90.00
_cell.angle_gamma   90.00
#
_symmetry.space_group_name_H-M   'P 1'
#
loop_
_entity.id
_entity.type
_entity.pdbx_description
1 polymer ?
#
loop_
_entity_poly.entity_id
_entity_poly.type
_entity_poly.pdbx_seq_one_letter_code
_entity_poly.pdbx_strand_id
1 'polypeptide(L)'
;MRILSLPALALLLAIPASARQPEVTAADRAAHERMIVLDTHLDTPVYFEVPGWDFARRHLYAEDNSQIDLPRMDAGGLDGGFFVIYTAQGALAPEGYAQARDAALMRAVAIQRVVAANAARIGLATTPDEAERLVRSGRHFAFQSIENSWPLGEDLSLLATFHRLGVRMAGPVHSRDNQFADSATGQGRWHGLSPLGRRWVAEMNRLGMIIDGSHSSDETFDQLLALSRAPIILSHSGPRAIFNHRRNLDDARMRRLAAAGGLMMINSVFLVENDLSDERDALQERQKNWGNLDAAQRRRLTADLAALNARRPYTTADFDLYMRSMLHAIRVMGVDHVGLGADWDGGGGVIGMEDIAALPRISARLRREGFSEADIAKVMGGNLLRVMRQVQAAAGR
;
A
#
# COMPACT_ATOMS: atom_id res chain seq x y z
N MET A 1 -37.66 13.15 -71.17
CA MET A 1 -37.58 12.10 -70.10
C MET A 1 -36.73 12.61 -68.97
N ARG A 2 -37.38 13.09 -67.89
CA ARG A 2 -36.65 13.56 -66.66
C ARG A 2 -36.78 12.45 -65.62
N ILE A 3 -35.64 11.91 -65.21
CA ILE A 3 -35.54 10.88 -64.15
C ILE A 3 -35.52 11.64 -62.86
N LEU A 4 -36.54 11.47 -62.05
CA LEU A 4 -36.58 11.92 -60.63
C LEU A 4 -35.89 10.91 -59.79
N SER A 5 -34.75 11.31 -59.16
CA SER A 5 -34.08 10.55 -58.12
C SER A 5 -34.65 10.91 -56.75
N LEU A 6 -35.21 9.92 -56.06
CA LEU A 6 -35.67 10.00 -54.70
C LEU A 6 -34.43 9.88 -53.73
N PRO A 7 -34.33 10.70 -52.69
CA PRO A 7 -33.28 10.52 -51.67
C PRO A 7 -33.67 9.36 -50.73
N ALA A 8 -32.77 8.44 -50.55
CA ALA A 8 -32.88 7.40 -49.54
C ALA A 8 -32.72 8.02 -48.15
N LEU A 9 -33.76 7.98 -47.35
CA LEU A 9 -33.77 8.40 -45.95
C LEU A 9 -33.12 7.30 -45.14
N ALA A 10 -31.87 7.47 -44.74
CA ALA A 10 -31.18 6.57 -43.80
C ALA A 10 -31.78 6.76 -42.39
N LEU A 11 -32.55 5.78 -41.94
CA LEU A 11 -33.06 5.72 -40.58
C LEU A 11 -31.87 5.31 -39.64
N LEU A 12 -31.26 6.29 -38.97
CA LEU A 12 -30.35 6.06 -37.88
C LEU A 12 -31.15 5.51 -36.69
N LEU A 13 -31.14 4.20 -36.52
CA LEU A 13 -31.59 3.54 -35.28
C LEU A 13 -30.68 4.02 -34.15
N ALA A 14 -31.15 4.94 -33.33
CA ALA A 14 -30.54 5.28 -32.06
C ALA A 14 -30.60 4.03 -31.15
N ILE A 15 -29.48 3.36 -30.97
CA ILE A 15 -29.33 2.32 -29.95
C ILE A 15 -29.51 3.04 -28.60
N PRO A 16 -30.49 2.65 -27.76
CA PRO A 16 -30.62 3.25 -26.45
C PRO A 16 -29.31 3.00 -25.70
N ALA A 17 -28.67 4.07 -25.23
CA ALA A 17 -27.61 3.98 -24.30
C ALA A 17 -28.19 3.26 -23.06
N SER A 18 -27.91 1.96 -22.91
CA SER A 18 -28.25 1.24 -21.71
C SER A 18 -27.58 2.04 -20.57
N ALA A 19 -28.40 2.62 -19.70
CA ALA A 19 -27.90 3.33 -18.54
C ALA A 19 -26.98 2.34 -17.80
N ARG A 20 -25.66 2.53 -17.92
CA ARG A 20 -24.69 1.77 -17.15
C ARG A 20 -25.07 1.94 -15.69
N GLN A 21 -25.41 0.86 -15.02
CA GLN A 21 -25.64 0.94 -13.57
C GLN A 21 -24.43 1.63 -12.94
N PRO A 22 -24.64 2.53 -11.97
CA PRO A 22 -23.54 3.18 -11.30
C PRO A 22 -22.60 2.09 -10.75
N GLU A 23 -21.31 2.28 -10.94
CA GLU A 23 -20.28 1.30 -10.60
C GLU A 23 -20.28 0.94 -9.09
N VAL A 24 -20.74 1.88 -8.24
CA VAL A 24 -21.01 1.70 -6.82
C VAL A 24 -22.44 2.19 -6.55
N THR A 25 -23.32 1.27 -6.17
CA THR A 25 -24.68 1.62 -5.77
C THR A 25 -24.74 2.14 -4.32
N ALA A 26 -25.85 2.76 -3.94
CA ALA A 26 -26.06 3.15 -2.52
C ALA A 26 -26.01 1.93 -1.58
N ALA A 27 -26.52 0.77 -2.04
CA ALA A 27 -26.48 -0.48 -1.26
C ALA A 27 -25.04 -1.01 -1.12
N ASP A 28 -24.19 -0.88 -2.17
CA ASP A 28 -22.79 -1.26 -2.10
C ASP A 28 -22.03 -0.37 -1.11
N ARG A 29 -22.29 0.95 -1.14
CA ARG A 29 -21.70 1.91 -0.20
C ARG A 29 -22.11 1.60 1.24
N ALA A 30 -23.39 1.40 1.49
CA ALA A 30 -23.89 1.05 2.83
C ALA A 30 -23.33 -0.29 3.32
N ALA A 31 -23.09 -1.25 2.44
CA ALA A 31 -22.42 -2.51 2.81
C ALA A 31 -20.94 -2.28 3.13
N HIS A 32 -20.23 -1.45 2.36
CA HIS A 32 -18.84 -1.07 2.58
C HIS A 32 -18.65 -0.38 3.93
N GLU A 33 -19.51 0.58 4.27
CA GLU A 33 -19.47 1.35 5.52
C GLU A 33 -19.71 0.51 6.80
N ARG A 34 -20.24 -0.71 6.67
CA ARG A 34 -20.39 -1.64 7.81
C ARG A 34 -19.15 -2.46 8.12
N MET A 35 -18.16 -2.45 7.23
CA MET A 35 -16.93 -3.22 7.37
C MET A 35 -15.83 -2.33 7.98
N ILE A 36 -14.85 -2.96 8.63
CA ILE A 36 -13.60 -2.26 8.92
C ILE A 36 -12.73 -2.36 7.67
N VAL A 37 -12.41 -1.21 7.09
CA VAL A 37 -11.59 -1.09 5.88
C VAL A 37 -10.23 -0.54 6.27
N LEU A 38 -9.17 -1.26 5.91
CA LEU A 38 -7.80 -0.83 6.16
C LEU A 38 -6.88 -1.23 5.01
N ASP A 39 -5.83 -0.43 4.83
CA ASP A 39 -4.74 -0.71 3.90
C ASP A 39 -3.42 -0.85 4.65
N THR A 40 -2.57 -1.77 4.21
CA THR A 40 -1.32 -2.08 4.90
C THR A 40 -0.13 -1.24 4.49
N HIS A 41 -0.29 -0.36 3.49
CA HIS A 41 0.86 0.43 3.00
C HIS A 41 0.44 1.83 2.54
N LEU A 42 0.63 2.81 3.45
CA LEU A 42 0.26 4.20 3.26
C LEU A 42 1.52 5.06 3.43
N ASP A 43 2.14 5.48 2.32
CA ASP A 43 3.34 6.35 2.33
C ASP A 43 3.03 7.83 2.56
N THR A 44 1.78 8.17 2.84
CA THR A 44 1.31 9.53 3.15
C THR A 44 2.21 10.29 4.15
N PRO A 45 2.90 9.64 5.12
CA PRO A 45 3.82 10.36 5.99
C PRO A 45 4.93 11.15 5.27
N VAL A 46 5.21 10.89 4.00
CA VAL A 46 6.16 11.71 3.19
C VAL A 46 5.69 13.17 3.10
N TYR A 47 4.39 13.43 3.18
CA TYR A 47 3.80 14.77 3.13
C TYR A 47 3.73 15.44 4.51
N PHE A 48 3.82 14.71 5.62
CA PHE A 48 3.63 15.24 6.97
C PHE A 48 4.70 16.25 7.40
N GLU A 49 5.83 16.26 6.71
CA GLU A 49 6.93 17.20 6.93
C GLU A 49 6.99 18.31 5.86
N VAL A 50 6.05 18.29 4.88
CA VAL A 50 5.98 19.31 3.83
C VAL A 50 5.31 20.57 4.39
N PRO A 51 5.99 21.75 4.36
CA PRO A 51 5.41 22.97 4.88
C PRO A 51 4.09 23.34 4.20
N GLY A 52 3.04 23.53 5.01
CA GLY A 52 1.70 23.94 4.55
C GLY A 52 0.84 22.80 4.00
N TRP A 53 1.34 21.56 3.95
CA TRP A 53 0.49 20.40 3.68
C TRP A 53 -0.27 20.01 4.96
N ASP A 54 -1.60 19.85 4.85
CA ASP A 54 -2.47 19.63 5.99
C ASP A 54 -3.34 18.38 5.76
N PHE A 55 -3.09 17.34 6.53
CA PHE A 55 -3.81 16.06 6.45
C PHE A 55 -5.32 16.19 6.70
N ALA A 56 -5.76 17.23 7.41
CA ALA A 56 -7.17 17.48 7.68
C ALA A 56 -7.92 18.13 6.51
N ARG A 57 -7.21 18.63 5.51
CA ARG A 57 -7.78 19.28 4.31
C ARG A 57 -7.87 18.28 3.16
N ARG A 58 -8.89 18.47 2.30
CA ARG A 58 -8.98 17.73 1.05
C ARG A 58 -7.95 18.23 0.06
N HIS A 59 -7.15 17.30 -0.45
CA HIS A 59 -6.21 17.49 -1.54
C HIS A 59 -6.72 16.88 -2.84
N LEU A 60 -6.13 17.27 -3.96
CA LEU A 60 -6.42 16.69 -5.27
C LEU A 60 -5.16 16.04 -5.84
N TYR A 61 -5.26 14.80 -6.25
CA TYR A 61 -4.16 14.08 -6.89
C TYR A 61 -3.52 14.87 -8.05
N ALA A 62 -4.34 15.57 -8.84
CA ALA A 62 -3.86 16.43 -9.94
C ALA A 62 -3.08 17.66 -9.49
N GLU A 63 -3.11 18.06 -8.21
CA GLU A 63 -2.46 19.25 -7.69
C GLU A 63 -1.13 18.95 -6.99
N ASP A 64 -1.09 17.90 -6.18
CA ASP A 64 0.08 17.58 -5.35
C ASP A 64 0.47 16.09 -5.37
N ASN A 65 -0.21 15.27 -6.17
CA ASN A 65 -0.08 13.82 -6.28
C ASN A 65 -0.36 13.05 -4.98
N SER A 66 -0.86 13.69 -3.93
CA SER A 66 -1.27 12.96 -2.73
C SER A 66 -2.55 12.16 -2.98
N GLN A 67 -2.61 11.00 -2.36
CA GLN A 67 -3.72 10.06 -2.58
C GLN A 67 -4.57 9.86 -1.32
N ILE A 68 -4.09 10.34 -0.16
CA ILE A 68 -4.74 10.17 1.14
C ILE A 68 -4.76 11.49 1.91
N ASP A 69 -5.92 11.80 2.46
CA ASP A 69 -6.18 12.81 3.50
C ASP A 69 -7.43 12.41 4.27
N LEU A 70 -7.69 13.03 5.42
CA LEU A 70 -8.86 12.68 6.24
C LEU A 70 -10.20 12.81 5.48
N PRO A 71 -10.47 13.87 4.67
CA PRO A 71 -11.68 13.93 3.86
C PRO A 71 -11.80 12.81 2.82
N ARG A 72 -10.68 12.33 2.24
CA ARG A 72 -10.70 11.20 1.31
C ARG A 72 -10.83 9.87 2.05
N MET A 73 -10.28 9.73 3.27
CA MET A 73 -10.56 8.58 4.14
C MET A 73 -12.06 8.44 4.41
N ASP A 74 -12.75 9.56 4.76
CA ASP A 74 -14.21 9.54 4.91
C ASP A 74 -14.92 9.15 3.60
N ALA A 75 -14.54 9.75 2.47
CA ALA A 75 -15.17 9.52 1.17
C ALA A 75 -14.98 8.08 0.67
N GLY A 76 -13.85 7.46 0.96
CA GLY A 76 -13.48 6.10 0.61
C GLY A 76 -13.88 5.06 1.64
N GLY A 77 -14.37 5.48 2.81
CA GLY A 77 -14.67 4.57 3.92
C GLY A 77 -13.42 3.83 4.44
N LEU A 78 -12.22 4.44 4.32
CA LEU A 78 -11.00 3.88 4.89
C LEU A 78 -10.95 4.18 6.39
N ASP A 79 -11.10 3.18 7.22
CA ASP A 79 -11.04 3.35 8.69
C ASP A 79 -9.61 3.59 9.18
N GLY A 80 -8.60 3.06 8.50
CA GLY A 80 -7.21 3.25 8.87
C GLY A 80 -6.24 2.37 8.08
N GLY A 81 -5.02 2.25 8.59
CA GLY A 81 -3.99 1.44 7.95
C GLY A 81 -2.62 1.63 8.56
N PHE A 82 -1.60 1.09 7.89
CA PHE A 82 -0.21 1.26 8.29
C PHE A 82 0.40 2.48 7.62
N PHE A 83 0.65 3.52 8.40
CA PHE A 83 1.43 4.69 8.00
C PHE A 83 2.91 4.35 8.03
N VAL A 84 3.56 4.47 6.88
CA VAL A 84 4.89 3.92 6.63
C VAL A 84 5.99 4.88 7.05
N ILE A 85 6.96 4.37 7.78
CA ILE A 85 8.24 5.01 8.04
C ILE A 85 9.20 4.48 6.96
N TYR A 86 9.26 5.19 5.85
CA TYR A 86 10.20 4.93 4.76
C TYR A 86 11.43 5.83 4.86
N THR A 87 12.59 5.26 4.56
CA THR A 87 13.85 6.00 4.38
C THR A 87 14.57 5.48 3.15
N ALA A 88 14.93 6.39 2.24
CA ALA A 88 15.70 6.05 1.06
C ALA A 88 17.08 5.49 1.45
N GLN A 89 17.44 4.32 0.92
CA GLN A 89 18.68 3.64 1.28
C GLN A 89 19.90 4.34 0.70
N GLY A 90 20.80 4.77 1.57
CA GLY A 90 22.12 5.31 1.25
C GLY A 90 23.23 4.27 1.39
N ALA A 91 24.40 4.70 1.88
CA ALA A 91 25.54 3.84 2.10
C ALA A 91 25.33 2.88 3.28
N LEU A 92 25.76 1.62 3.12
CA LEU A 92 25.79 0.62 4.19
C LEU A 92 27.03 0.84 5.08
N ALA A 93 27.02 1.97 5.79
CA ALA A 93 28.12 2.44 6.62
C ALA A 93 27.55 3.20 7.84
N PRO A 94 28.30 3.38 8.93
CA PRO A 94 27.82 4.00 10.17
C PRO A 94 27.16 5.36 9.96
N GLU A 95 27.71 6.22 9.09
CA GLU A 95 27.17 7.54 8.78
C GLU A 95 25.83 7.45 8.05
N GLY A 96 25.71 6.52 7.08
CA GLY A 96 24.45 6.25 6.35
C GLY A 96 23.36 5.70 7.28
N TYR A 97 23.73 4.79 8.18
CA TYR A 97 22.80 4.24 9.19
C TYR A 97 22.34 5.33 10.17
N ALA A 98 23.24 6.23 10.60
CA ALA A 98 22.89 7.32 11.50
C ALA A 98 21.89 8.29 10.86
N GLN A 99 22.16 8.72 9.63
CA GLN A 99 21.26 9.60 8.87
C GLN A 99 19.87 8.96 8.69
N ALA A 100 19.83 7.68 8.31
CA ALA A 100 18.58 6.95 8.12
C ALA A 100 17.80 6.78 9.43
N ARG A 101 18.48 6.45 10.52
CA ARG A 101 17.86 6.34 11.84
C ARG A 101 17.22 7.65 12.26
N ASP A 102 17.94 8.76 12.10
CA ASP A 102 17.44 10.08 12.47
C ASP A 102 16.22 10.46 11.61
N ALA A 103 16.26 10.19 10.31
CA ALA A 103 15.11 10.39 9.40
C ALA A 103 13.93 9.51 9.79
N ALA A 104 14.14 8.23 10.10
CA ALA A 104 13.09 7.31 10.52
C ALA A 104 12.43 7.74 11.85
N LEU A 105 13.23 8.21 12.82
CA LEU A 105 12.71 8.73 14.09
C LEU A 105 11.89 10.01 13.86
N MET A 106 12.37 10.93 13.02
CA MET A 106 11.62 12.14 12.67
C MET A 106 10.31 11.80 11.97
N ARG A 107 10.28 10.82 11.05
CA ARG A 107 9.06 10.37 10.40
C ARG A 107 8.08 9.75 11.40
N ALA A 108 8.55 8.93 12.36
CA ALA A 108 7.71 8.38 13.42
C ALA A 108 7.08 9.50 14.27
N VAL A 109 7.88 10.52 14.63
CA VAL A 109 7.39 11.70 15.36
C VAL A 109 6.40 12.52 14.53
N ALA A 110 6.64 12.68 13.22
CA ALA A 110 5.73 13.39 12.32
C ALA A 110 4.35 12.70 12.26
N ILE A 111 4.30 11.37 12.17
CA ILE A 111 3.05 10.59 12.23
C ILE A 111 2.33 10.87 13.55
N GLN A 112 3.01 10.75 14.68
CA GLN A 112 2.40 10.99 15.99
C GLN A 112 1.88 12.42 16.14
N ARG A 113 2.65 13.41 15.67
CA ARG A 113 2.26 14.82 15.71
C ARG A 113 1.00 15.08 14.88
N VAL A 114 0.92 14.56 13.65
CA VAL A 114 -0.25 14.75 12.78
C VAL A 114 -1.48 14.05 13.35
N VAL A 115 -1.33 12.83 13.89
CA VAL A 115 -2.43 12.12 14.55
C VAL A 115 -2.90 12.88 15.80
N ALA A 116 -1.99 13.38 16.64
CA ALA A 116 -2.33 14.13 17.83
C ALA A 116 -3.03 15.48 17.50
N ALA A 117 -2.58 16.16 16.44
CA ALA A 117 -3.22 17.39 15.97
C ALA A 117 -4.65 17.16 15.47
N ASN A 118 -4.98 15.94 15.04
CA ASN A 118 -6.28 15.53 14.52
C ASN A 118 -7.01 14.53 15.43
N ALA A 119 -6.73 14.53 16.73
CA ALA A 119 -7.20 13.52 17.68
C ALA A 119 -8.73 13.34 17.76
N ALA A 120 -9.51 14.35 17.34
CA ALA A 120 -10.96 14.21 17.22
C ALA A 120 -11.40 13.28 16.09
N ARG A 121 -10.55 13.05 15.08
CA ARG A 121 -10.89 12.27 13.87
C ARG A 121 -10.06 11.00 13.72
N ILE A 122 -8.82 10.95 14.22
CA ILE A 122 -7.92 9.82 14.07
C ILE A 122 -7.15 9.57 15.37
N GLY A 123 -6.81 8.32 15.65
CA GLY A 123 -6.00 7.93 16.80
C GLY A 123 -4.92 6.93 16.43
N LEU A 124 -3.79 6.95 17.17
CA LEU A 124 -2.81 5.86 17.08
C LEU A 124 -3.39 4.58 17.68
N ALA A 125 -3.13 3.47 17.02
CA ALA A 125 -3.44 2.14 17.52
C ALA A 125 -2.18 1.26 17.48
N THR A 126 -2.07 0.35 18.43
CA THR A 126 -0.97 -0.61 18.53
C THR A 126 -1.49 -2.06 18.62
N THR A 127 -2.80 -2.20 18.76
CA THR A 127 -3.49 -3.49 18.79
C THR A 127 -4.75 -3.44 17.93
N PRO A 128 -5.23 -4.59 17.41
CA PRO A 128 -6.53 -4.66 16.72
C PRO A 128 -7.69 -4.11 17.54
N ASP A 129 -7.72 -4.40 18.85
CA ASP A 129 -8.81 -3.95 19.74
C ASP A 129 -8.82 -2.43 19.91
N GLU A 130 -7.66 -1.77 19.87
CA GLU A 130 -7.58 -0.30 19.84
C GLU A 130 -8.11 0.27 18.54
N ALA A 131 -7.75 -0.30 17.39
CA ALA A 131 -8.27 0.10 16.09
C ALA A 131 -9.80 -0.04 16.05
N GLU A 132 -10.34 -1.18 16.47
CA GLU A 132 -11.78 -1.42 16.53
C GLU A 132 -12.50 -0.47 17.48
N ARG A 133 -11.89 -0.08 18.62
CA ARG A 133 -12.47 0.93 19.52
C ARG A 133 -12.52 2.32 18.88
N LEU A 134 -11.48 2.70 18.14
CA LEU A 134 -11.44 3.97 17.40
C LEU A 134 -12.55 4.00 16.36
N VAL A 135 -12.68 2.97 15.55
CA VAL A 135 -13.76 2.87 14.54
C VAL A 135 -15.15 2.94 15.19
N ARG A 136 -15.39 2.18 16.25
CA ARG A 136 -16.67 2.26 16.98
C ARG A 136 -16.94 3.66 17.58
N SER A 137 -15.94 4.46 17.80
CA SER A 137 -16.11 5.87 18.27
C SER A 137 -16.24 6.87 17.11
N GLY A 138 -16.33 6.41 15.86
CA GLY A 138 -16.41 7.25 14.66
C GLY A 138 -15.08 7.92 14.30
N ARG A 139 -13.94 7.33 14.69
CA ARG A 139 -12.62 7.84 14.38
C ARG A 139 -11.83 6.84 13.53
N HIS A 140 -10.98 7.37 12.67
CA HIS A 140 -9.96 6.61 11.98
C HIS A 140 -8.87 6.12 12.95
N PHE A 141 -8.07 5.15 12.50
CA PHE A 141 -6.88 4.70 13.24
C PHE A 141 -5.63 4.72 12.36
N ALA A 142 -4.48 4.86 13.00
CA ALA A 142 -3.17 4.74 12.39
C ALA A 142 -2.35 3.68 13.14
N PHE A 143 -1.96 2.63 12.44
CA PHE A 143 -0.81 1.80 12.80
C PHE A 143 0.45 2.40 12.19
N GLN A 144 1.63 1.99 12.68
CA GLN A 144 2.90 2.40 12.12
C GLN A 144 3.72 1.19 11.68
N SER A 145 4.39 1.30 10.53
CA SER A 145 5.33 0.30 10.00
C SER A 145 6.67 0.93 9.63
N ILE A 146 7.71 0.11 9.58
CA ILE A 146 8.99 0.47 8.95
C ILE A 146 9.09 -0.30 7.64
N GLU A 147 9.22 0.42 6.55
CA GLU A 147 9.65 -0.15 5.28
C GLU A 147 11.16 0.02 5.15
N ASN A 148 11.86 -1.10 4.89
CA ASN A 148 13.31 -1.16 4.87
C ASN A 148 13.95 -0.95 6.27
N SER A 149 14.36 -2.04 6.91
CA SER A 149 15.01 -2.00 8.22
C SER A 149 16.44 -1.41 8.21
N TRP A 150 16.92 -0.91 7.07
CA TRP A 150 18.22 -0.26 6.95
C TRP A 150 18.50 0.81 8.01
N PRO A 151 17.53 1.64 8.47
CA PRO A 151 17.73 2.62 9.55
C PRO A 151 18.17 2.02 10.90
N LEU A 152 17.97 0.73 11.10
CA LEU A 152 18.40 0.05 12.33
C LEU A 152 19.93 -0.12 12.40
N GLY A 153 20.64 0.08 11.26
CA GLY A 153 22.07 -0.24 11.20
C GLY A 153 22.31 -1.69 11.59
N GLU A 154 23.25 -1.92 12.49
CA GLU A 154 23.54 -3.24 13.05
C GLU A 154 23.02 -3.42 14.48
N ASP A 155 22.33 -2.40 15.02
CA ASP A 155 21.79 -2.39 16.39
C ASP A 155 20.32 -2.80 16.42
N LEU A 156 20.05 -4.07 16.66
CA LEU A 156 18.69 -4.61 16.76
C LEU A 156 17.91 -4.08 17.98
N SER A 157 18.55 -3.44 18.97
CA SER A 157 17.83 -2.84 20.10
C SER A 157 16.91 -1.68 19.66
N LEU A 158 17.19 -1.09 18.50
CA LEU A 158 16.34 -0.07 17.87
C LEU A 158 14.97 -0.60 17.48
N LEU A 159 14.80 -1.91 17.18
CA LEU A 159 13.47 -2.50 17.00
C LEU A 159 12.58 -2.31 18.23
N ALA A 160 13.13 -2.57 19.43
CA ALA A 160 12.39 -2.34 20.67
C ALA A 160 12.08 -0.86 20.89
N THR A 161 12.94 0.04 20.43
CA THR A 161 12.70 1.50 20.48
C THR A 161 11.53 1.89 19.55
N PHE A 162 11.55 1.47 18.31
CA PHE A 162 10.45 1.71 17.38
C PHE A 162 9.15 1.03 17.82
N HIS A 163 9.23 -0.18 18.41
CA HIS A 163 8.05 -0.83 18.98
C HIS A 163 7.42 0.01 20.11
N ARG A 164 8.23 0.62 20.99
CA ARG A 164 7.73 1.55 22.04
C ARG A 164 7.12 2.82 21.43
N LEU A 165 7.61 3.28 20.26
CA LEU A 165 7.00 4.38 19.50
C LEU A 165 5.72 4.00 18.78
N GLY A 166 5.29 2.73 18.87
CA GLY A 166 4.02 2.27 18.30
C GLY A 166 4.15 1.51 16.97
N VAL A 167 5.36 1.28 16.47
CA VAL A 167 5.57 0.46 15.26
C VAL A 167 5.17 -1.00 15.53
N ARG A 168 4.41 -1.60 14.61
CA ARG A 168 3.90 -2.97 14.74
C ARG A 168 4.22 -3.88 13.56
N MET A 169 4.84 -3.35 12.53
CA MET A 169 5.26 -4.10 11.35
C MET A 169 6.60 -3.57 10.85
N ALA A 170 7.46 -4.44 10.32
CA ALA A 170 8.65 -4.02 9.60
C ALA A 170 9.02 -5.02 8.50
N GLY A 171 9.58 -4.48 7.39
CA GLY A 171 10.22 -5.24 6.32
C GLY A 171 11.75 -5.18 6.44
N PRO A 172 12.48 -6.25 6.10
CA PRO A 172 13.94 -6.25 6.24
C PRO A 172 14.64 -5.39 5.18
N VAL A 173 14.06 -5.22 4.00
CA VAL A 173 14.73 -4.70 2.81
C VAL A 173 13.73 -3.93 1.94
N HIS A 174 14.24 -3.01 1.09
CA HIS A 174 13.48 -2.35 0.02
C HIS A 174 14.06 -2.73 -1.36
N SER A 175 14.37 -1.78 -2.21
CA SER A 175 14.79 -2.02 -3.62
C SER A 175 16.24 -2.47 -3.79
N ARG A 176 17.07 -2.46 -2.77
CA ARG A 176 18.47 -2.87 -2.79
C ARG A 176 18.79 -3.76 -1.60
N ASP A 177 19.73 -4.70 -1.81
CA ASP A 177 20.27 -5.50 -0.72
C ASP A 177 20.83 -4.61 0.38
N ASN A 178 20.64 -5.00 1.63
CA ASN A 178 21.16 -4.29 2.78
C ASN A 178 21.86 -5.24 3.77
N GLN A 179 22.11 -4.79 4.99
CA GLN A 179 22.75 -5.61 6.02
C GLN A 179 21.88 -6.76 6.55
N PHE A 180 20.58 -6.79 6.25
CA PHE A 180 19.64 -7.82 6.73
C PHE A 180 19.33 -8.88 5.70
N ALA A 181 19.13 -8.47 4.43
CA ALA A 181 18.54 -9.36 3.43
C ALA A 181 18.84 -8.94 1.99
N ASP A 182 18.60 -9.88 1.08
CA ASP A 182 18.56 -9.63 -0.35
C ASP A 182 17.18 -9.16 -0.77
N SER A 183 17.17 -8.10 -1.60
CA SER A 183 15.99 -7.55 -2.24
C SER A 183 15.59 -8.32 -3.49
N ALA A 184 14.30 -8.32 -3.82
CA ALA A 184 13.80 -8.82 -5.10
C ALA A 184 14.45 -8.13 -6.31
N THR A 185 14.87 -6.87 -6.17
CA THR A 185 15.54 -6.06 -7.21
C THR A 185 17.02 -5.83 -6.91
N GLY A 186 17.56 -6.50 -5.89
CA GLY A 186 18.98 -6.47 -5.53
C GLY A 186 19.87 -7.35 -6.40
N GLN A 187 21.12 -7.50 -5.97
CA GLN A 187 22.15 -8.28 -6.67
C GLN A 187 22.34 -9.70 -6.10
N GLY A 188 21.74 -10.00 -4.95
CA GLY A 188 21.86 -11.31 -4.30
C GLY A 188 23.15 -11.46 -3.47
N ARG A 189 23.31 -10.66 -2.45
CA ARG A 189 24.50 -10.63 -1.58
C ARG A 189 24.58 -11.79 -0.57
N TRP A 190 23.44 -12.21 -0.04
CA TRP A 190 23.34 -13.14 1.09
C TRP A 190 22.72 -14.47 0.75
N HIS A 191 22.19 -14.62 -0.46
CA HIS A 191 21.34 -15.75 -0.85
C HIS A 191 20.15 -15.90 0.13
N GLY A 192 19.50 -14.77 0.43
CA GLY A 192 18.39 -14.64 1.36
C GLY A 192 18.70 -13.72 2.53
N LEU A 193 18.52 -14.22 3.75
CA LEU A 193 18.81 -13.48 4.97
C LEU A 193 20.31 -13.57 5.36
N SER A 194 20.89 -12.42 5.71
CA SER A 194 22.20 -12.37 6.36
C SER A 194 22.15 -12.99 7.77
N PRO A 195 23.31 -13.25 8.42
CA PRO A 195 23.33 -13.62 9.84
C PRO A 195 22.62 -12.59 10.74
N LEU A 196 22.71 -11.29 10.42
CA LEU A 196 22.01 -10.24 11.13
C LEU A 196 20.50 -10.29 10.86
N GLY A 197 20.09 -10.57 9.61
CA GLY A 197 18.70 -10.74 9.23
C GLY A 197 18.00 -11.89 9.97
N ARG A 198 18.70 -13.01 10.19
CA ARG A 198 18.16 -14.12 11.01
C ARG A 198 17.91 -13.71 12.45
N ARG A 199 18.80 -12.90 13.05
CA ARG A 199 18.61 -12.33 14.40
C ARG A 199 17.47 -11.31 14.42
N TRP A 200 17.32 -10.53 13.34
CA TRP A 200 16.21 -9.60 13.16
C TRP A 200 14.86 -10.33 13.18
N VAL A 201 14.72 -11.47 12.48
CA VAL A 201 13.49 -12.30 12.52
C VAL A 201 13.19 -12.76 13.96
N ALA A 202 14.21 -13.21 14.70
CA ALA A 202 14.03 -13.63 16.09
C ALA A 202 13.55 -12.48 16.98
N GLU A 203 14.09 -11.27 16.79
CA GLU A 203 13.71 -10.09 17.56
C GLU A 203 12.29 -9.60 17.20
N MET A 204 11.91 -9.63 15.92
CA MET A 204 10.54 -9.33 15.46
C MET A 204 9.53 -10.27 16.15
N ASN A 205 9.80 -11.57 16.15
CA ASN A 205 8.97 -12.55 16.84
C ASN A 205 8.91 -12.30 18.36
N ARG A 206 10.03 -11.94 18.98
CA ARG A 206 10.09 -11.65 20.42
C ARG A 206 9.23 -10.44 20.79
N LEU A 207 9.20 -9.42 19.94
CA LEU A 207 8.44 -8.20 20.14
C LEU A 207 6.96 -8.32 19.74
N GLY A 208 6.57 -9.39 19.04
CA GLY A 208 5.23 -9.53 18.49
C GLY A 208 4.94 -8.53 17.37
N MET A 209 5.94 -8.23 16.56
CA MET A 209 5.83 -7.37 15.38
C MET A 209 5.60 -8.22 14.13
N ILE A 210 4.73 -7.73 13.25
CA ILE A 210 4.46 -8.37 11.96
C ILE A 210 5.72 -8.28 11.09
N ILE A 211 6.16 -9.41 10.55
CA ILE A 211 7.22 -9.47 9.54
C ILE A 211 6.57 -9.23 8.18
N ASP A 212 7.02 -8.17 7.51
CA ASP A 212 6.63 -7.87 6.13
C ASP A 212 7.69 -8.44 5.17
N GLY A 213 7.28 -9.39 4.33
CA GLY A 213 8.12 -9.99 3.31
C GLY A 213 8.10 -9.25 1.97
N SER A 214 7.37 -8.13 1.84
CA SER A 214 7.41 -7.32 0.63
C SER A 214 8.84 -6.87 0.31
N HIS A 215 9.17 -6.68 -0.96
CA HIS A 215 10.52 -6.38 -1.46
C HIS A 215 11.57 -7.49 -1.30
N SER A 216 11.30 -8.55 -0.58
CA SER A 216 12.25 -9.65 -0.37
C SER A 216 12.49 -10.45 -1.66
N SER A 217 13.74 -10.89 -1.89
CA SER A 217 14.01 -11.89 -2.90
C SER A 217 13.23 -13.18 -2.62
N ASP A 218 13.09 -14.05 -3.61
CA ASP A 218 12.41 -15.34 -3.44
C ASP A 218 13.07 -16.16 -2.29
N GLU A 219 14.40 -16.13 -2.19
CA GLU A 219 15.17 -16.83 -1.15
C GLU A 219 14.99 -16.17 0.23
N THR A 220 14.95 -14.83 0.27
CA THR A 220 14.65 -14.09 1.51
C THR A 220 13.26 -14.43 2.01
N PHE A 221 12.25 -14.37 1.12
CA PHE A 221 10.88 -14.75 1.46
C PHE A 221 10.79 -16.20 1.99
N ASP A 222 11.42 -17.16 1.31
CA ASP A 222 11.41 -18.55 1.71
C ASP A 222 12.03 -18.75 3.11
N GLN A 223 13.09 -18.01 3.43
CA GLN A 223 13.74 -18.04 4.74
C GLN A 223 12.93 -17.31 5.82
N LEU A 224 12.29 -16.18 5.51
CA LEU A 224 11.38 -15.49 6.43
C LEU A 224 10.22 -16.43 6.83
N LEU A 225 9.60 -17.08 5.84
CA LEU A 225 8.50 -18.00 6.06
C LEU A 225 8.91 -19.21 6.91
N ALA A 226 10.14 -19.72 6.72
CA ALA A 226 10.65 -20.88 7.44
C ALA A 226 11.08 -20.54 8.88
N LEU A 227 11.53 -19.33 9.15
CA LEU A 227 12.10 -18.91 10.44
C LEU A 227 11.10 -18.21 11.36
N SER A 228 10.06 -17.60 10.79
CA SER A 228 9.07 -16.91 11.61
C SER A 228 8.22 -17.90 12.41
N ARG A 229 8.00 -17.60 13.69
CA ARG A 229 7.14 -18.38 14.59
C ARG A 229 5.66 -17.95 14.54
N ALA A 230 5.37 -16.87 13.80
CA ALA A 230 4.04 -16.33 13.59
C ALA A 230 3.83 -16.10 12.09
N PRO A 231 2.57 -15.97 11.63
CA PRO A 231 2.30 -15.65 10.23
C PRO A 231 3.02 -14.39 9.80
N ILE A 232 3.61 -14.41 8.60
CA ILE A 232 4.18 -13.23 7.93
C ILE A 232 3.18 -12.67 6.91
N ILE A 233 3.37 -11.43 6.49
CA ILE A 233 2.57 -10.87 5.42
C ILE A 233 3.45 -10.33 4.29
N LEU A 234 2.85 -10.10 3.13
CA LEU A 234 3.37 -9.22 2.10
C LEU A 234 2.48 -7.97 2.12
N SER A 235 2.96 -6.88 2.70
CA SER A 235 2.14 -5.67 2.93
C SER A 235 1.70 -4.99 1.65
N HIS A 236 2.43 -5.18 0.54
CA HIS A 236 2.13 -4.65 -0.79
C HIS A 236 2.85 -5.47 -1.87
N SER A 237 2.22 -6.52 -2.35
CA SER A 237 2.75 -7.40 -3.39
C SER A 237 1.62 -7.90 -4.30
N GLY A 238 1.97 -8.62 -5.37
CA GLY A 238 1.00 -9.14 -6.30
C GLY A 238 1.36 -10.53 -6.83
N PRO A 239 0.45 -11.19 -7.56
CA PRO A 239 0.72 -12.46 -8.21
C PRO A 239 1.64 -12.29 -9.44
N ARG A 240 2.71 -13.07 -9.51
CA ARG A 240 3.62 -13.12 -10.68
C ARG A 240 2.90 -13.61 -11.94
N ALA A 241 1.84 -14.38 -11.79
CA ALA A 241 1.00 -14.83 -12.90
C ALA A 241 0.24 -13.69 -13.61
N ILE A 242 0.02 -12.55 -12.94
CA ILE A 242 -0.61 -11.37 -13.54
C ILE A 242 0.44 -10.51 -14.25
N PHE A 243 1.56 -10.26 -13.60
CA PHE A 243 2.69 -9.56 -14.18
C PHE A 243 3.99 -10.21 -13.71
N ASN A 244 4.77 -10.74 -14.66
CA ASN A 244 6.02 -11.47 -14.37
C ASN A 244 7.12 -10.50 -13.95
N HIS A 245 7.05 -10.03 -12.74
CA HIS A 245 8.02 -9.14 -12.13
C HIS A 245 8.57 -9.74 -10.83
N ARG A 246 9.84 -9.46 -10.50
CA ARG A 246 10.51 -10.01 -9.30
C ARG A 246 9.83 -9.59 -7.98
N ARG A 247 9.15 -8.44 -7.96
CA ARG A 247 8.38 -7.95 -6.81
C ARG A 247 7.11 -8.75 -6.53
N ASN A 248 6.67 -9.55 -7.50
CA ASN A 248 5.47 -10.39 -7.40
C ASN A 248 5.83 -11.83 -7.03
N LEU A 249 4.94 -12.49 -6.30
CA LEU A 249 5.12 -13.85 -5.80
C LEU A 249 4.50 -14.86 -6.77
N ASP A 250 5.17 -15.99 -6.98
CA ASP A 250 4.61 -17.10 -7.74
C ASP A 250 3.53 -17.86 -6.95
N ASP A 251 2.66 -18.60 -7.67
CA ASP A 251 1.53 -19.31 -7.08
C ASP A 251 1.95 -20.38 -6.06
N ALA A 252 3.13 -20.99 -6.20
CA ALA A 252 3.62 -22.01 -5.27
C ALA A 252 3.96 -21.38 -3.92
N ARG A 253 4.65 -20.24 -3.94
CA ARG A 253 4.95 -19.45 -2.72
C ARG A 253 3.70 -18.85 -2.11
N MET A 254 2.76 -18.38 -2.94
CA MET A 254 1.46 -17.89 -2.47
C MET A 254 0.71 -18.95 -1.68
N ARG A 255 0.66 -20.21 -2.17
CA ARG A 255 0.04 -21.33 -1.43
C ARG A 255 0.76 -21.64 -0.13
N ARG A 256 2.10 -21.57 -0.11
CA ARG A 256 2.91 -21.78 1.11
C ARG A 256 2.67 -20.68 2.12
N LEU A 257 2.56 -19.41 1.68
CA LEU A 257 2.22 -18.29 2.55
C LEU A 257 0.84 -18.48 3.20
N ALA A 258 -0.16 -18.87 2.42
CA ALA A 258 -1.50 -19.16 2.91
C ALA A 258 -1.51 -20.34 3.90
N ALA A 259 -0.82 -21.45 3.56
CA ALA A 259 -0.69 -22.62 4.43
C ALA A 259 -0.03 -22.30 5.79
N ALA A 260 0.85 -21.30 5.83
CA ALA A 260 1.44 -20.77 7.06
C ALA A 260 0.57 -19.73 7.78
N GLY A 261 -0.66 -19.48 7.33
CA GLY A 261 -1.58 -18.50 7.90
C GLY A 261 -1.30 -17.05 7.51
N GLY A 262 -0.35 -16.81 6.62
CA GLY A 262 0.09 -15.48 6.19
C GLY A 262 -0.88 -14.81 5.21
N LEU A 263 -0.55 -13.56 4.81
CA LEU A 263 -1.38 -12.73 3.95
C LEU A 263 -0.58 -12.14 2.78
N MET A 264 -1.25 -12.03 1.63
CA MET A 264 -0.83 -11.15 0.53
C MET A 264 -1.79 -9.98 0.44
N MET A 265 -1.25 -8.77 0.62
CA MET A 265 -1.99 -7.54 0.44
C MET A 265 -1.69 -7.01 -0.96
N ILE A 266 -2.74 -6.81 -1.75
CA ILE A 266 -2.61 -6.58 -3.20
C ILE A 266 -2.16 -5.14 -3.47
N ASN A 267 -1.01 -5.01 -4.13
CA ASN A 267 -0.51 -3.71 -4.56
C ASN A 267 -1.08 -3.29 -5.94
N SER A 268 -0.93 -2.03 -6.24
CA SER A 268 -1.36 -1.44 -7.52
C SER A 268 -0.19 -1.00 -8.41
N VAL A 269 1.06 -1.22 -7.98
CA VAL A 269 2.25 -0.76 -8.72
C VAL A 269 2.71 -1.79 -9.75
N PHE A 270 2.92 -3.05 -9.34
CA PHE A 270 3.54 -4.08 -10.18
C PHE A 270 2.49 -4.92 -10.92
N LEU A 271 1.65 -4.23 -11.70
CA LEU A 271 0.60 -4.84 -12.54
C LEU A 271 0.96 -4.84 -14.02
N VAL A 272 1.78 -3.88 -14.45
CA VAL A 272 2.31 -3.70 -15.81
C VAL A 272 3.72 -3.13 -15.71
N GLU A 273 4.39 -3.00 -16.86
CA GLU A 273 5.59 -2.17 -16.96
C GLU A 273 5.21 -0.69 -16.82
N ASN A 274 5.80 -0.02 -15.83
CA ASN A 274 5.60 1.41 -15.60
C ASN A 274 6.60 2.24 -16.42
N ASP A 275 6.25 3.47 -16.73
CA ASP A 275 7.18 4.41 -17.38
C ASP A 275 8.27 4.83 -16.36
N LEU A 276 9.49 4.34 -16.57
CA LEU A 276 10.70 4.68 -15.80
C LEU A 276 11.70 5.43 -16.69
N SER A 277 11.22 6.32 -17.56
CA SER A 277 12.07 7.14 -18.42
C SER A 277 12.85 8.18 -17.61
N ASP A 278 14.04 8.55 -18.10
CA ASP A 278 14.88 9.61 -17.50
C ASP A 278 14.10 10.93 -17.30
N GLU A 279 13.19 11.24 -18.21
CA GLU A 279 12.32 12.41 -18.10
C GLU A 279 11.38 12.32 -16.90
N ARG A 280 10.78 11.15 -16.66
CA ARG A 280 9.92 10.92 -15.51
C ARG A 280 10.73 10.96 -14.22
N ASP A 281 11.87 10.29 -14.19
CA ASP A 281 12.75 10.29 -13.02
C ASP A 281 13.16 11.70 -12.64
N ALA A 282 13.52 12.56 -13.60
CA ALA A 282 13.86 13.96 -13.33
C ALA A 282 12.68 14.76 -12.73
N LEU A 283 11.44 14.50 -13.16
CA LEU A 283 10.27 15.15 -12.60
C LEU A 283 9.94 14.61 -11.19
N GLN A 284 10.08 13.31 -10.97
CA GLN A 284 9.86 12.69 -9.67
C GLN A 284 10.92 13.13 -8.65
N GLU A 285 12.19 13.28 -9.04
CA GLU A 285 13.22 13.85 -8.16
C GLU A 285 12.88 15.28 -7.73
N ARG A 286 12.36 16.09 -8.65
CA ARG A 286 11.85 17.43 -8.28
C ARG A 286 10.65 17.34 -7.34
N GLN A 287 9.78 16.37 -7.52
CA GLN A 287 8.62 16.14 -6.68
C GLN A 287 9.01 15.73 -5.25
N LYS A 288 10.05 14.92 -5.07
CA LYS A 288 10.58 14.58 -3.73
C LYS A 288 11.01 15.83 -2.94
N ASN A 289 11.36 16.90 -3.65
CA ASN A 289 11.70 18.19 -3.06
C ASN A 289 10.52 19.17 -2.97
N TRP A 290 9.27 18.69 -3.08
CA TRP A 290 8.04 19.50 -3.12
C TRP A 290 7.96 20.54 -2.01
N GLY A 291 8.36 20.18 -0.79
CA GLY A 291 8.36 21.06 0.37
C GLY A 291 9.22 22.32 0.20
N ASN A 292 10.30 22.23 -0.59
CA ASN A 292 11.24 23.31 -0.82
C ASN A 292 10.89 24.16 -2.07
N LEU A 293 9.87 23.75 -2.85
CA LEU A 293 9.44 24.46 -4.04
C LEU A 293 8.50 25.63 -3.67
N ASP A 294 8.66 26.76 -4.33
CA ASP A 294 7.67 27.84 -4.26
C ASP A 294 6.38 27.50 -5.04
N ALA A 295 5.35 28.33 -4.91
CA ALA A 295 4.07 28.08 -5.54
C ALA A 295 4.11 28.05 -7.07
N ALA A 296 5.00 28.82 -7.72
CA ALA A 296 5.16 28.83 -9.17
C ALA A 296 5.87 27.56 -9.65
N GLN A 297 6.92 27.14 -8.94
CA GLN A 297 7.65 25.90 -9.19
C GLN A 297 6.75 24.67 -9.04
N ARG A 298 5.91 24.62 -8.00
CA ARG A 298 4.93 23.55 -7.80
C ARG A 298 3.94 23.47 -8.96
N ARG A 299 3.31 24.59 -9.35
CA ARG A 299 2.41 24.63 -10.50
C ARG A 299 3.07 24.16 -11.79
N ARG A 300 4.32 24.59 -12.04
CA ARG A 300 5.06 24.17 -13.23
C ARG A 300 5.33 22.66 -13.20
N LEU A 301 5.77 22.12 -12.07
CA LEU A 301 6.03 20.69 -11.92
C LEU A 301 4.77 19.87 -12.15
N THR A 302 3.63 20.29 -11.58
CA THR A 302 2.33 19.65 -11.80
C THR A 302 1.93 19.67 -13.29
N ALA A 303 2.13 20.81 -13.98
CA ALA A 303 1.85 20.91 -15.40
C ALA A 303 2.76 20.02 -16.25
N ASP A 304 4.07 19.96 -15.92
CA ASP A 304 5.05 19.12 -16.60
C ASP A 304 4.70 17.63 -16.44
N LEU A 305 4.32 17.19 -15.22
CA LEU A 305 3.86 15.83 -14.94
C LEU A 305 2.56 15.49 -15.68
N ALA A 306 1.59 16.41 -15.69
CA ALA A 306 0.34 16.23 -16.41
C ALA A 306 0.57 16.10 -17.93
N ALA A 307 1.45 16.93 -18.50
CA ALA A 307 1.82 16.87 -19.92
C ALA A 307 2.56 15.55 -20.25
N LEU A 308 3.44 15.09 -19.36
CA LEU A 308 4.10 13.79 -19.52
C LEU A 308 3.08 12.65 -19.48
N ASN A 309 2.18 12.65 -18.49
CA ASN A 309 1.15 11.61 -18.34
C ASN A 309 0.18 11.56 -19.52
N ALA A 310 -0.13 12.71 -20.14
CA ALA A 310 -1.00 12.76 -21.32
C ALA A 310 -0.40 12.06 -22.54
N ARG A 311 0.93 12.08 -22.72
CA ARG A 311 1.63 11.44 -23.85
C ARG A 311 2.27 10.10 -23.51
N ARG A 312 2.61 9.88 -22.25
CA ARG A 312 3.21 8.66 -21.72
C ARG A 312 2.74 8.48 -20.27
N PRO A 313 1.63 7.80 -20.04
CA PRO A 313 1.12 7.53 -18.70
C PRO A 313 2.18 6.79 -17.85
N TYR A 314 2.25 7.10 -16.55
CA TYR A 314 3.09 6.36 -15.62
C TYR A 314 2.74 4.87 -15.60
N THR A 315 1.46 4.59 -15.59
CA THR A 315 0.93 3.22 -15.67
C THR A 315 -0.21 3.14 -16.68
N THR A 316 -0.33 1.99 -17.32
CA THR A 316 -1.51 1.63 -18.14
C THR A 316 -2.43 0.65 -17.41
N ALA A 317 -2.07 0.29 -16.16
CA ALA A 317 -2.93 -0.55 -15.34
C ALA A 317 -4.21 0.19 -14.99
N ASP A 318 -5.32 -0.53 -15.03
CA ASP A 318 -6.64 -0.05 -14.67
C ASP A 318 -7.24 -0.83 -13.49
N PHE A 319 -8.38 -0.37 -13.02
CA PHE A 319 -9.11 -1.00 -11.93
C PHE A 319 -9.46 -2.47 -12.22
N ASP A 320 -9.77 -2.82 -13.48
CA ASP A 320 -10.09 -4.22 -13.84
C ASP A 320 -8.85 -5.11 -13.73
N LEU A 321 -7.67 -4.64 -14.10
CA LEU A 321 -6.42 -5.37 -13.93
C LEU A 321 -6.06 -5.55 -12.45
N TYR A 322 -6.24 -4.50 -11.63
CA TYR A 322 -6.09 -4.59 -10.18
C TYR A 322 -7.03 -5.65 -9.58
N MET A 323 -8.30 -5.66 -9.97
CA MET A 323 -9.25 -6.67 -9.51
C MET A 323 -8.92 -8.07 -10.02
N ARG A 324 -8.40 -8.23 -11.25
CA ARG A 324 -7.88 -9.54 -11.72
C ARG A 324 -6.74 -10.05 -10.85
N SER A 325 -5.83 -9.15 -10.41
CA SER A 325 -4.74 -9.50 -9.49
C SER A 325 -5.30 -10.00 -8.15
N MET A 326 -6.23 -9.27 -7.55
CA MET A 326 -6.89 -9.65 -6.30
C MET A 326 -7.64 -10.97 -6.41
N LEU A 327 -8.44 -11.16 -7.45
CA LEU A 327 -9.21 -12.38 -7.68
C LEU A 327 -8.32 -13.60 -7.96
N HIS A 328 -7.18 -13.41 -8.63
CA HIS A 328 -6.19 -14.47 -8.79
C HIS A 328 -5.61 -14.88 -7.43
N ALA A 329 -5.22 -13.90 -6.61
CA ALA A 329 -4.71 -14.17 -5.27
C ALA A 329 -5.74 -14.93 -4.41
N ILE A 330 -7.01 -14.49 -4.41
CA ILE A 330 -8.08 -15.18 -3.68
C ILE A 330 -8.26 -16.63 -4.19
N ARG A 331 -8.18 -16.86 -5.50
CA ARG A 331 -8.30 -18.20 -6.09
C ARG A 331 -7.15 -19.12 -5.65
N VAL A 332 -5.94 -18.61 -5.56
CA VAL A 332 -4.74 -19.39 -5.23
C VAL A 332 -4.59 -19.62 -3.73
N MET A 333 -4.89 -18.62 -2.92
CA MET A 333 -4.64 -18.60 -1.47
C MET A 333 -5.89 -18.84 -0.61
N GLY A 334 -7.07 -18.57 -1.16
CA GLY A 334 -8.31 -18.47 -0.38
C GLY A 334 -8.57 -17.05 0.14
N VAL A 335 -9.83 -16.73 0.37
CA VAL A 335 -10.31 -15.41 0.78
C VAL A 335 -9.75 -14.97 2.14
N ASP A 336 -9.38 -15.91 3.00
CA ASP A 336 -8.82 -15.65 4.33
C ASP A 336 -7.37 -15.16 4.32
N HIS A 337 -6.73 -15.10 3.12
CA HIS A 337 -5.30 -14.82 2.97
C HIS A 337 -4.99 -13.64 2.06
N VAL A 338 -5.98 -12.83 1.71
CA VAL A 338 -5.82 -11.67 0.81
C VAL A 338 -6.37 -10.40 1.47
N GLY A 339 -5.78 -9.25 1.15
CA GLY A 339 -6.24 -7.95 1.64
C GLY A 339 -5.75 -6.79 0.77
N LEU A 340 -5.83 -5.57 1.31
CA LEU A 340 -5.47 -4.32 0.65
C LEU A 340 -4.09 -3.84 1.08
N GLY A 341 -3.26 -3.48 0.11
CA GLY A 341 -1.95 -2.88 0.30
C GLY A 341 -1.55 -2.19 -1.00
N ALA A 342 -2.35 -1.18 -1.41
CA ALA A 342 -2.28 -0.62 -2.74
C ALA A 342 -1.06 0.27 -3.00
N ASP A 343 -0.25 0.54 -1.97
CA ASP A 343 0.98 1.34 -2.05
C ASP A 343 0.67 2.82 -2.33
N TRP A 344 -0.33 3.34 -1.60
CA TRP A 344 -0.77 4.73 -1.72
C TRP A 344 0.33 5.70 -1.31
N ASP A 345 0.51 6.73 -2.12
CA ASP A 345 1.56 7.75 -1.98
C ASP A 345 3.00 7.22 -2.16
N GLY A 346 3.18 5.88 -2.36
CA GLY A 346 4.46 5.22 -2.64
C GLY A 346 4.66 4.86 -4.12
N GLY A 347 3.70 5.17 -4.97
CA GLY A 347 3.72 4.88 -6.40
C GLY A 347 2.46 4.12 -6.87
N GLY A 348 1.58 3.79 -5.95
CA GLY A 348 0.33 3.11 -6.22
C GLY A 348 -0.75 3.98 -6.86
N GLY A 349 -1.88 3.35 -7.09
CA GLY A 349 -2.99 3.91 -7.85
C GLY A 349 -2.99 3.44 -9.30
N VAL A 350 -4.18 3.19 -9.83
CA VAL A 350 -4.39 2.76 -11.21
C VAL A 350 -5.51 3.59 -11.85
N ILE A 351 -5.62 3.55 -13.17
CA ILE A 351 -6.71 4.23 -13.88
C ILE A 351 -8.06 3.77 -13.34
N GLY A 352 -8.84 4.72 -12.84
CA GLY A 352 -10.12 4.49 -12.19
C GLY A 352 -10.04 4.13 -10.70
N MET A 353 -8.85 4.13 -10.11
CA MET A 353 -8.60 4.03 -8.67
C MET A 353 -7.35 4.87 -8.34
N GLU A 354 -7.44 6.18 -8.56
CA GLU A 354 -6.34 7.13 -8.46
C GLU A 354 -6.05 7.54 -7.00
N ASP A 355 -7.04 7.44 -6.12
CA ASP A 355 -6.91 7.70 -4.68
C ASP A 355 -7.86 6.81 -3.87
N ILE A 356 -7.75 6.89 -2.54
CA ILE A 356 -8.51 6.03 -1.62
C ILE A 356 -10.03 6.25 -1.66
N ALA A 357 -10.54 7.33 -2.23
CA ALA A 357 -11.98 7.52 -2.39
C ALA A 357 -12.63 6.46 -3.31
N ALA A 358 -11.82 5.74 -4.07
CA ALA A 358 -12.26 4.65 -4.94
C ALA A 358 -12.43 3.28 -4.22
N LEU A 359 -12.05 3.12 -2.96
CA LEU A 359 -12.11 1.83 -2.23
C LEU A 359 -13.49 1.14 -2.25
N PRO A 360 -14.64 1.84 -2.20
CA PRO A 360 -15.94 1.20 -2.32
C PRO A 360 -16.16 0.43 -3.63
N ARG A 361 -15.40 0.74 -4.70
CA ARG A 361 -15.42 0.00 -5.96
C ARG A 361 -14.91 -1.43 -5.80
N ILE A 362 -13.93 -1.65 -4.90
CA ILE A 362 -13.35 -2.97 -4.62
C ILE A 362 -14.40 -3.86 -3.98
N SER A 363 -15.04 -3.41 -2.89
CA SER A 363 -16.08 -4.18 -2.20
C SER A 363 -17.30 -4.43 -3.10
N ALA A 364 -17.72 -3.42 -3.88
CA ALA A 364 -18.79 -3.57 -4.86
C ALA A 364 -18.43 -4.58 -5.96
N ARG A 365 -17.18 -4.60 -6.45
CA ARG A 365 -16.73 -5.59 -7.43
C ARG A 365 -16.70 -6.99 -6.84
N LEU A 366 -16.17 -7.19 -5.63
CA LEU A 366 -16.17 -8.50 -4.96
C LEU A 366 -17.59 -9.02 -4.75
N ARG A 367 -18.54 -8.15 -4.40
CA ARG A 367 -19.96 -8.52 -4.29
C ARG A 367 -20.55 -8.98 -5.62
N ARG A 368 -20.21 -8.31 -6.74
CA ARG A 368 -20.61 -8.74 -8.10
C ARG A 368 -19.98 -10.07 -8.53
N GLU A 369 -18.79 -10.38 -8.03
CA GLU A 369 -18.14 -11.68 -8.22
C GLU A 369 -18.73 -12.79 -7.34
N GLY A 370 -19.74 -12.48 -6.51
CA GLY A 370 -20.48 -13.45 -5.70
C GLY A 370 -19.92 -13.72 -4.30
N PHE A 371 -18.96 -12.92 -3.83
CA PHE A 371 -18.47 -13.04 -2.45
C PHE A 371 -19.52 -12.57 -1.45
N SER A 372 -19.61 -13.27 -0.32
CA SER A 372 -20.47 -12.88 0.80
C SER A 372 -19.97 -11.60 1.48
N GLU A 373 -20.84 -10.84 2.15
CA GLU A 373 -20.42 -9.67 2.94
C GLU A 373 -19.35 -10.04 4.00
N ALA A 374 -19.44 -11.23 4.58
CA ALA A 374 -18.46 -11.71 5.54
C ALA A 374 -17.09 -11.96 4.89
N ASP A 375 -17.04 -12.51 3.68
CA ASP A 375 -15.79 -12.72 2.96
C ASP A 375 -15.18 -11.38 2.48
N ILE A 376 -16.02 -10.47 2.02
CA ILE A 376 -15.57 -9.12 1.66
C ILE A 376 -14.98 -8.42 2.87
N ALA A 377 -15.63 -8.47 4.04
CA ALA A 377 -15.12 -7.87 5.27
C ALA A 377 -13.76 -8.44 5.71
N LYS A 378 -13.50 -9.74 5.46
CA LYS A 378 -12.18 -10.35 5.67
C LYS A 378 -11.11 -9.67 4.78
N VAL A 379 -11.39 -9.56 3.48
CA VAL A 379 -10.47 -8.95 2.50
C VAL A 379 -10.25 -7.47 2.80
N MET A 380 -11.30 -6.74 3.15
CA MET A 380 -11.22 -5.30 3.38
C MET A 380 -10.43 -4.91 4.65
N GLY A 381 -10.28 -5.84 5.63
CA GLY A 381 -9.48 -5.54 6.83
C GLY A 381 -9.42 -6.66 7.86
N GLY A 382 -10.45 -7.50 7.93
CA GLY A 382 -10.58 -8.53 8.96
C GLY A 382 -9.41 -9.53 8.99
N ASN A 383 -8.87 -9.90 7.84
CA ASN A 383 -7.72 -10.80 7.73
C ASN A 383 -6.49 -10.23 8.41
N LEU A 384 -6.18 -8.94 8.19
CA LEU A 384 -5.03 -8.31 8.82
C LEU A 384 -5.19 -8.23 10.35
N LEU A 385 -6.36 -7.80 10.84
CA LEU A 385 -6.62 -7.73 12.28
C LEU A 385 -6.49 -9.11 12.93
N ARG A 386 -6.93 -10.17 12.26
CA ARG A 386 -6.73 -11.56 12.70
C ARG A 386 -5.25 -11.93 12.81
N VAL A 387 -4.47 -11.67 11.75
CA VAL A 387 -3.03 -11.99 11.74
C VAL A 387 -2.29 -11.17 12.78
N MET A 388 -2.59 -9.88 12.93
CA MET A 388 -1.98 -9.04 13.95
C MET A 388 -2.22 -9.60 15.38
N ARG A 389 -3.43 -10.08 15.69
CA ARG A 389 -3.71 -10.77 16.96
C ARG A 389 -2.86 -12.03 17.15
N GLN A 390 -2.72 -12.84 16.09
CA GLN A 390 -1.89 -14.06 16.14
C GLN A 390 -0.42 -13.74 16.38
N VAL A 391 0.12 -12.72 15.69
CA VAL A 391 1.50 -12.28 15.87
C VAL A 391 1.75 -11.75 17.28
N GLN A 392 0.86 -10.90 17.80
CA GLN A 392 0.97 -10.37 19.15
C GLN A 392 0.82 -11.46 20.22
N ALA A 393 -0.06 -12.44 20.02
CA ALA A 393 -0.21 -13.58 20.92
C ALA A 393 0.99 -14.55 20.91
N ALA A 394 1.80 -14.53 19.85
CA ALA A 394 3.02 -15.32 19.74
C ALA A 394 4.26 -14.63 20.35
N ALA A 395 4.13 -13.38 20.82
CA ALA A 395 5.23 -12.61 21.41
C ALA A 395 5.85 -13.32 22.62
N GLY A 396 7.18 -13.32 22.71
CA GLY A 396 7.92 -13.86 23.85
C GLY A 396 7.90 -15.39 24.00
N ARG A 397 7.36 -16.12 23.01
CA ARG A 397 7.37 -17.61 23.01
C ARG A 397 8.63 -18.18 22.39
#